data_b77d1e8492be84a2e3beca7923794bfe
#
_entry.id   b77d1e8492be84a2e3beca7923794bfe
#
_cell.length_a   1.000
_cell.length_b   1.000
_cell.length_c   1.000
_cell.angle_alpha   90.00
_cell.angle_beta   90.00
_cell.angle_gamma   90.00
#
_symmetry.space_group_name_H-M   'P 1'
#
loop_
_entity.id
_entity.type
_entity.pdbx_description
1 polymer ?
#
loop_
_entity_poly.entity_id
_entity_poly.type
_entity_poly.pdbx_seq_one_letter_code
_entity_poly.pdbx_strand_id
1 'polypeptide(L)'
;MQYRLYAPEAINCAINLPASKSISNRALVINALSGSRQVPENLSDCDDTDVMVAALRDMPYEINIKAAGTAMRFTTALLSVTDGEEHVITGTDRMKHRPIEVLVNALRNLGADIEYAGEEGLPPLK
;
A
#
# COMPACT_ATOMS: atom_id res chain seq x y z
N MET A 1 22.84 6.79 22.14
CA MET A 1 23.63 5.59 21.86
C MET A 1 24.62 5.93 20.76
N GLN A 2 25.92 5.67 20.93
CA GLN A 2 26.93 5.95 19.92
C GLN A 2 27.51 4.61 19.45
N TYR A 3 27.71 4.46 18.15
CA TYR A 3 28.32 3.29 17.53
C TYR A 3 29.64 3.70 16.88
N ARG A 4 30.67 2.88 17.05
CA ARG A 4 31.93 3.02 16.32
C ARG A 4 32.02 1.88 15.32
N LEU A 5 32.12 2.23 14.04
CA LEU A 5 32.24 1.26 12.94
C LEU A 5 33.72 1.12 12.55
N TYR A 6 34.16 -0.12 12.38
CA TYR A 6 35.49 -0.43 11.87
C TYR A 6 35.30 -1.15 10.53
N ALA A 7 35.81 -0.58 9.47
CA ALA A 7 35.82 -1.23 8.17
C ALA A 7 36.93 -2.29 8.12
N PRO A 8 36.69 -3.49 7.59
CA PRO A 8 37.74 -4.44 7.30
C PRO A 8 38.61 -3.96 6.12
N GLU A 9 39.85 -4.44 6.03
CA GLU A 9 40.77 -4.09 4.93
C GLU A 9 40.25 -4.59 3.58
N ALA A 10 39.50 -5.70 3.56
CA ALA A 10 38.85 -6.24 2.36
C ALA A 10 37.49 -6.83 2.72
N ILE A 11 36.52 -6.68 1.81
CA ILE A 11 35.18 -7.28 1.90
C ILE A 11 35.05 -8.30 0.79
N ASN A 12 34.86 -9.57 1.17
CA ASN A 12 34.53 -10.65 0.25
C ASN A 12 33.33 -11.41 0.83
N CYS A 13 32.13 -11.02 0.43
CA CYS A 13 30.89 -11.65 0.91
C CYS A 13 29.84 -11.66 -0.21
N ALA A 14 28.96 -12.66 -0.16
CA ALA A 14 27.74 -12.71 -0.95
C ALA A 14 26.55 -12.39 -0.05
N ILE A 15 25.69 -11.49 -0.50
CA ILE A 15 24.49 -11.08 0.24
C ILE A 15 23.27 -11.43 -0.61
N ASN A 16 22.37 -12.25 -0.07
CA ASN A 16 21.06 -12.48 -0.64
C ASN A 16 20.12 -11.36 -0.19
N LEU A 17 19.71 -10.52 -1.13
CA LEU A 17 18.77 -9.45 -0.84
C LEU A 17 17.32 -9.98 -0.85
N PRO A 18 16.46 -9.50 0.06
CA PRO A 18 15.03 -9.78 -0.02
C PRO A 18 14.42 -9.13 -1.27
N ALA A 19 13.24 -9.60 -1.65
CA ALA A 19 12.50 -9.00 -2.76
C ALA A 19 12.16 -7.52 -2.48
N SER A 20 12.06 -6.73 -3.55
CA SER A 20 11.78 -5.30 -3.43
C SER A 20 10.32 -5.04 -3.05
N LYS A 21 10.08 -4.37 -1.92
CA LYS A 21 8.75 -3.89 -1.51
C LYS A 21 8.06 -3.09 -2.63
N SER A 22 8.78 -2.20 -3.26
CA SER A 22 8.23 -1.33 -4.30
C SER A 22 7.81 -2.09 -5.55
N ILE A 23 8.55 -3.12 -5.93
CA ILE A 23 8.19 -4.00 -7.04
C ILE A 23 7.00 -4.86 -6.64
N SER A 24 7.03 -5.48 -5.46
CA SER A 24 5.96 -6.35 -4.94
C SER A 24 4.62 -5.63 -4.90
N ASN A 25 4.56 -4.44 -4.31
CA ASN A 25 3.30 -3.70 -4.22
C ASN A 25 2.75 -3.30 -5.59
N ARG A 26 3.59 -2.97 -6.57
CA ARG A 26 3.15 -2.69 -7.94
C ARG A 26 2.68 -3.95 -8.65
N ALA A 27 3.40 -5.05 -8.51
CA ALA A 27 3.01 -6.34 -9.08
C ALA A 27 1.63 -6.79 -8.55
N LEU A 28 1.36 -6.59 -7.26
CA LEU A 28 0.06 -6.89 -6.66
C LEU A 28 -1.07 -6.05 -7.27
N VAL A 29 -0.86 -4.75 -7.49
CA VAL A 29 -1.88 -3.90 -8.14
C VAL A 29 -2.11 -4.32 -9.59
N ILE A 30 -1.05 -4.57 -10.36
CA ILE A 30 -1.17 -5.04 -11.74
C ILE A 30 -1.88 -6.39 -11.79
N ASN A 31 -1.56 -7.29 -10.87
CA ASN A 31 -2.21 -8.58 -10.74
C ASN A 31 -3.72 -8.44 -10.46
N ALA A 32 -4.10 -7.55 -9.54
CA ALA A 32 -5.51 -7.28 -9.24
C ALA A 32 -6.24 -6.71 -10.47
N LEU A 33 -5.65 -5.72 -11.16
CA LEU A 33 -6.22 -5.14 -12.38
C LEU A 33 -6.35 -6.13 -13.52
N SER A 34 -5.50 -7.15 -13.59
CA SER A 34 -5.57 -8.21 -14.61
C SER A 34 -6.67 -9.24 -14.35
N GLY A 35 -7.35 -9.17 -13.21
CA GLY A 35 -8.33 -10.16 -12.78
C GLY A 35 -7.74 -11.53 -12.40
N SER A 36 -6.42 -11.61 -12.26
CA SER A 36 -5.74 -12.84 -11.85
C SER A 36 -6.05 -13.19 -10.40
N ARG A 37 -6.35 -14.48 -10.15
CA ARG A 37 -6.53 -15.02 -8.79
C ARG A 37 -5.24 -15.56 -8.18
N GLN A 38 -4.17 -15.64 -8.95
CA GLN A 38 -2.88 -16.13 -8.47
C GLN A 38 -2.08 -14.97 -7.88
N VAL A 39 -1.61 -15.14 -6.66
CA VAL A 39 -0.71 -14.15 -6.03
C VAL A 39 0.66 -14.25 -6.70
N PRO A 40 1.29 -13.13 -7.08
CA PRO A 40 2.64 -13.13 -7.64
C PRO A 40 3.64 -13.80 -6.69
N GLU A 41 4.58 -14.54 -7.26
CA GLU A 41 5.66 -15.18 -6.50
C GLU A 41 6.77 -14.21 -6.11
N ASN A 42 7.61 -14.60 -5.17
CA ASN A 42 8.77 -13.83 -4.71
C ASN A 42 8.41 -12.39 -4.28
N LEU A 43 7.35 -12.24 -3.52
CA LEU A 43 6.98 -10.97 -2.91
C LEU A 43 7.92 -10.64 -1.74
N SER A 44 8.04 -9.34 -1.44
CA SER A 44 8.73 -8.87 -0.25
C SER A 44 8.03 -9.35 1.02
N ASP A 45 8.80 -9.71 2.03
CA ASP A 45 8.37 -10.15 3.35
C ASP A 45 8.15 -8.99 4.35
N CYS A 46 7.88 -7.78 3.85
CA CYS A 46 7.66 -6.61 4.70
C CYS A 46 6.18 -6.36 4.99
N ASP A 47 5.90 -5.76 6.13
CA ASP A 47 4.55 -5.41 6.60
C ASP A 47 3.67 -4.69 5.55
N ASP A 48 4.26 -3.79 4.75
CA ASP A 48 3.54 -3.07 3.71
C ASP A 48 3.01 -4.01 2.61
N THR A 49 3.79 -5.04 2.26
CA THR A 49 3.40 -6.03 1.24
C THR A 49 2.36 -6.99 1.79
N ASP A 50 2.53 -7.44 3.05
CA ASP A 50 1.56 -8.32 3.71
C ASP A 50 0.18 -7.66 3.81
N VAL A 51 0.15 -6.37 4.16
CA VAL A 51 -1.09 -5.58 4.21
C VAL A 51 -1.75 -5.49 2.83
N MET A 52 -0.97 -5.29 1.76
CA MET A 52 -1.49 -5.27 0.39
C MET A 52 -2.04 -6.63 -0.04
N VAL A 53 -1.33 -7.72 0.27
CA VAL A 53 -1.79 -9.09 -0.02
C VAL A 53 -3.13 -9.37 0.67
N ALA A 54 -3.23 -9.06 1.96
CA ALA A 54 -4.46 -9.26 2.72
C ALA A 54 -5.61 -8.41 2.16
N ALA A 55 -5.37 -7.13 1.90
CA ALA A 55 -6.38 -6.22 1.36
C ALA A 55 -6.94 -6.72 0.01
N LEU A 56 -6.06 -7.13 -0.90
CA LEU A 56 -6.45 -7.53 -2.27
C LEU A 56 -7.02 -8.94 -2.36
N ARG A 57 -6.66 -9.84 -1.44
CA ARG A 57 -7.20 -11.21 -1.41
C ARG A 57 -8.64 -11.25 -0.90
N ASP A 58 -8.88 -10.55 0.20
CA ASP A 58 -10.12 -10.68 0.97
C ASP A 58 -11.12 -9.55 0.65
N MET A 59 -10.64 -8.41 0.10
CA MET A 59 -11.43 -7.21 -0.25
C MET A 59 -12.50 -6.90 0.81
N PRO A 60 -12.16 -6.77 2.10
CA PRO A 60 -13.13 -6.56 3.15
C PRO A 60 -13.75 -5.15 3.06
N TYR A 61 -14.94 -4.96 3.65
CA TYR A 61 -15.56 -3.63 3.72
C TYR A 61 -14.60 -2.59 4.35
N GLU A 62 -13.96 -2.93 5.47
CA GLU A 62 -12.93 -2.10 6.08
C GLU A 62 -11.53 -2.66 5.80
N ILE A 63 -10.76 -1.92 5.03
CA ILE A 63 -9.38 -2.24 4.66
C ILE A 63 -8.43 -1.45 5.55
N ASN A 64 -7.84 -2.11 6.53
CA ASN A 64 -6.86 -1.50 7.42
C ASN A 64 -5.44 -1.70 6.91
N ILE A 65 -4.88 -0.66 6.31
CA ILE A 65 -3.51 -0.69 5.74
C ILE A 65 -2.42 -0.35 6.76
N LYS A 66 -2.73 -0.33 8.05
CA LYS A 66 -1.81 -0.01 9.15
C LYS A 66 -1.06 1.32 8.89
N ALA A 67 0.28 1.29 8.84
CA ALA A 67 1.13 2.45 8.59
C ALA A 67 1.67 2.52 7.15
N ALA A 68 1.17 1.66 6.24
CA ALA A 68 1.68 1.47 4.89
C ALA A 68 1.17 2.55 3.92
N GLY A 69 1.89 3.66 3.82
CA GLY A 69 1.49 4.81 3.00
C GLY A 69 1.40 4.52 1.49
N THR A 70 2.20 3.60 0.99
CA THR A 70 2.11 3.13 -0.41
C THR A 70 0.86 2.30 -0.60
N ALA A 71 0.54 1.41 0.35
CA ALA A 71 -0.67 0.61 0.32
C ALA A 71 -1.93 1.50 0.32
N MET A 72 -2.00 2.52 1.20
CA MET A 72 -3.10 3.50 1.21
C MET A 72 -3.35 4.06 -0.19
N ARG A 73 -2.33 4.61 -0.83
CA ARG A 73 -2.48 5.28 -2.14
C ARG A 73 -2.81 4.32 -3.27
N PHE A 74 -2.17 3.15 -3.28
CA PHE A 74 -2.39 2.15 -4.33
C PHE A 74 -3.77 1.51 -4.21
N THR A 75 -4.23 1.20 -3.00
CA THR A 75 -5.57 0.65 -2.79
C THR A 75 -6.64 1.69 -3.13
N THR A 76 -6.47 2.96 -2.74
CA THR A 76 -7.39 4.04 -3.13
C THR A 76 -7.51 4.14 -4.65
N ALA A 77 -6.38 4.16 -5.37
CA ALA A 77 -6.40 4.24 -6.83
C ALA A 77 -6.99 2.98 -7.49
N LEU A 78 -6.74 1.80 -6.94
CA LEU A 78 -7.29 0.55 -7.45
C LEU A 78 -8.81 0.51 -7.27
N LEU A 79 -9.31 0.80 -6.07
CA LEU A 79 -10.75 0.78 -5.79
C LEU A 79 -11.52 1.82 -6.61
N SER A 80 -10.90 2.97 -6.92
CA SER A 80 -11.54 4.01 -7.74
C SER A 80 -11.79 3.59 -9.20
N VAL A 81 -11.22 2.47 -9.66
CA VAL A 81 -11.43 1.93 -11.02
C VAL A 81 -12.01 0.51 -11.00
N THR A 82 -12.38 0.03 -9.82
CA THR A 82 -12.96 -1.31 -9.65
C THR A 82 -14.44 -1.15 -9.38
N ASP A 83 -15.28 -1.69 -10.28
CA ASP A 83 -16.72 -1.76 -10.04
C ASP A 83 -17.01 -2.73 -8.91
N GLY A 84 -17.94 -2.39 -8.03
CA GLY A 84 -18.31 -3.31 -6.96
C GLY A 84 -18.90 -2.64 -5.74
N GLU A 85 -18.51 -3.14 -4.58
CA GLU A 85 -19.03 -2.72 -3.29
C GLU A 85 -18.25 -1.52 -2.74
N GLU A 86 -18.90 -0.80 -1.85
CA GLU A 86 -18.29 0.28 -1.09
C GLU A 86 -17.26 -0.27 -0.09
N HIS A 87 -16.13 0.41 0.03
CA HIS A 87 -15.07 0.07 0.96
C HIS A 87 -14.63 1.27 1.80
N VAL A 88 -14.20 1.03 3.03
CA VAL A 88 -13.54 2.03 3.87
C VAL A 88 -12.06 1.69 3.98
N ILE A 89 -11.19 2.62 3.57
CA ILE A 89 -9.74 2.47 3.71
C ILE A 89 -9.27 3.26 4.92
N THR A 90 -8.69 2.58 5.91
CA THR A 90 -8.22 3.17 7.15
C THR A 90 -6.79 2.71 7.49
N GLY A 91 -6.26 3.16 8.61
CA GLY A 91 -4.95 2.75 9.12
C GLY A 91 -4.72 3.18 10.56
N THR A 92 -3.47 3.11 11.01
CA THR A 92 -3.07 3.59 12.33
C THR A 92 -3.35 5.10 12.48
N ASP A 93 -3.38 5.60 13.72
CA ASP A 93 -3.56 7.04 13.98
C ASP A 93 -2.54 7.89 13.24
N ARG A 94 -1.29 7.44 13.15
CA ARG A 94 -0.26 8.11 12.33
C ARG A 94 -0.65 8.17 10.85
N MET A 95 -1.31 7.14 10.32
CA MET A 95 -1.77 7.12 8.93
C MET A 95 -2.92 8.10 8.72
N LYS A 96 -3.85 8.20 9.66
CA LYS A 96 -4.99 9.11 9.60
C LYS A 96 -4.60 10.59 9.54
N HIS A 97 -3.36 10.94 9.91
CA HIS A 97 -2.81 12.30 9.81
C HIS A 97 -1.90 12.49 8.58
N ARG A 98 -1.89 11.57 7.63
CA ARG A 98 -1.07 11.69 6.41
C ARG A 98 -1.90 12.21 5.25
N PRO A 99 -1.57 13.41 4.71
CA PRO A 99 -2.33 14.00 3.62
C PRO A 99 -2.43 13.10 2.39
N ILE A 100 -3.65 13.00 1.83
CA ILE A 100 -3.96 12.23 0.62
C ILE A 100 -4.81 13.04 -0.37
N GLU A 101 -5.13 14.27 -0.05
CA GLU A 101 -6.02 15.16 -0.79
C GLU A 101 -5.65 15.26 -2.27
N VAL A 102 -4.37 15.42 -2.59
CA VAL A 102 -3.91 15.56 -3.99
C VAL A 102 -4.31 14.36 -4.84
N LEU A 103 -4.17 13.14 -4.29
CA LEU A 103 -4.58 11.92 -4.99
C LEU A 103 -6.11 11.84 -5.10
N VAL A 104 -6.82 12.09 -4.02
CA VAL A 104 -8.29 12.04 -3.99
C VAL A 104 -8.88 13.01 -5.00
N ASN A 105 -8.40 14.26 -5.03
CA ASN A 105 -8.87 15.26 -5.98
C ASN A 105 -8.58 14.85 -7.43
N ALA A 106 -7.42 14.28 -7.70
CA ALA A 106 -7.10 13.77 -9.03
C ALA A 106 -8.04 12.64 -9.46
N LEU A 107 -8.33 11.69 -8.57
CA LEU A 107 -9.24 10.58 -8.85
C LEU A 107 -10.70 11.05 -9.00
N ARG A 108 -11.17 11.95 -8.15
CA ARG A 108 -12.50 12.57 -8.28
C ARG A 108 -12.67 13.31 -9.62
N ASN A 109 -11.64 14.00 -10.09
CA ASN A 109 -11.65 14.66 -11.41
C ASN A 109 -11.74 13.65 -12.58
N LEU A 110 -11.35 12.39 -12.35
CA LEU A 110 -11.50 11.28 -13.29
C LEU A 110 -12.85 10.54 -13.13
N GLY A 111 -13.69 10.96 -12.19
CA GLY A 111 -15.02 10.40 -11.97
C GLY A 111 -15.12 9.40 -10.82
N ALA A 112 -14.08 9.23 -10.01
CA ALA A 112 -14.15 8.37 -8.84
C ALA A 112 -15.04 8.96 -7.75
N ASP A 113 -15.86 8.11 -7.14
CA ASP A 113 -16.67 8.44 -5.97
C ASP A 113 -15.89 8.12 -4.70
N ILE A 114 -15.35 9.14 -4.06
CA ILE A 114 -14.51 9.03 -2.87
C ILE A 114 -14.95 10.08 -1.85
N GLU A 115 -15.27 9.66 -0.64
CA GLU A 115 -15.58 10.52 0.49
C GLU A 115 -14.50 10.42 1.58
N TYR A 116 -14.32 11.50 2.33
CA TYR A 116 -13.55 11.46 3.57
C TYR A 116 -14.46 11.02 4.71
N ALA A 117 -14.13 9.93 5.37
CA ALA A 117 -14.89 9.42 6.51
C ALA A 117 -14.55 10.13 7.84
N GLY A 118 -13.70 11.16 7.78
CA GLY A 118 -13.26 11.97 8.91
C GLY A 118 -12.91 13.38 8.48
N GLU A 119 -11.70 13.82 8.75
CA GLU A 119 -11.20 15.15 8.39
C GLU A 119 -10.91 15.25 6.89
N GLU A 120 -11.30 16.35 6.25
CA GLU A 120 -11.05 16.62 4.84
C GLU A 120 -9.55 16.60 4.53
N GLY A 121 -9.17 15.92 3.45
CA GLY A 121 -7.78 15.78 3.03
C GLY A 121 -7.01 14.61 3.69
N LEU A 122 -7.62 13.96 4.69
CA LEU A 122 -6.98 12.89 5.48
C LEU A 122 -7.79 11.59 5.46
N PRO A 123 -7.13 10.42 5.59
CA PRO A 123 -7.85 9.16 5.83
C PRO A 123 -8.60 9.18 7.17
N PRO A 124 -9.65 8.36 7.34
CA PRO A 124 -10.11 7.28 6.46
C PRO A 124 -10.84 7.79 5.21
N LEU A 125 -10.79 6.98 4.14
CA LEU A 125 -11.52 7.19 2.89
C LEU A 125 -12.63 6.15 2.74
N LYS A 126 -13.73 6.58 2.15
CA LYS A 126 -14.84 5.75 1.75
C LYS A 126 -15.02 5.85 0.24
#